data_a9385435cabed385e3cae53377506bb9
#
_entry.id   a9385435cabed385e3cae53377506bb9
#
_cell.length_a   1.000
_cell.length_b   1.000
_cell.length_c   1.000
_cell.angle_alpha   90.00
_cell.angle_beta   90.00
_cell.angle_gamma   90.00
#
_symmetry.space_group_name_H-M   'P 1'
#
loop_
_entity.id
_entity.type
_entity.pdbx_description
1 polymer ?
#
loop_
_entity_poly.entity_id
_entity_poly.type
_entity_poly.pdbx_seq_one_letter_code
_entity_poly.pdbx_strand_id
1 'polypeptide(L)'
;AAAVVALNQTTGDEVWRSLTDRGQYSSPVLVKQNGADVLICWTGDGVAGLNPKTGTPYWQHPFKPTRMPIGVATPVVHGNKIFLTSFYDGAMMLEMSETSMDVKQLWHLIGPNERKTEGLHSIISTPIWIGDYLYGVDSYGELRCLRASDGKRIWEDLSAVERQRWATIHFVANGSNTWMLNEQGELMIGKLTQAGLEGTSRETILTPDQMRTPNRKGGVVWSHPAFANRCVFLRNDRELICIDL
;
A
#
# COMPACT_ATOMS: atom_id res chain seq x y z
N ALA A 1 23.04 -13.80 -2.69
CA ALA A 1 22.00 -12.97 -2.09
C ALA A 1 20.64 -13.42 -2.63
N ALA A 2 19.56 -13.25 -1.85
CA ALA A 2 18.20 -13.54 -2.29
C ALA A 2 17.30 -12.39 -1.84
N ALA A 3 16.28 -12.07 -2.65
CA ALA A 3 15.31 -11.04 -2.30
C ALA A 3 14.22 -11.59 -1.37
N VAL A 4 13.90 -12.87 -1.48
CA VAL A 4 12.88 -13.55 -0.66
C VAL A 4 13.47 -14.81 -0.05
N VAL A 5 13.24 -15.01 1.25
CA VAL A 5 13.67 -16.21 1.99
C VAL A 5 12.49 -16.70 2.83
N ALA A 6 12.20 -17.98 2.76
CA ALA A 6 11.26 -18.64 3.68
C ALA A 6 12.00 -19.34 4.78
N LEU A 7 11.53 -19.13 6.00
CA LEU A 7 12.09 -19.74 7.20
C LEU A 7 11.06 -20.65 7.86
N ASN A 8 11.52 -21.72 8.48
CA ASN A 8 10.69 -22.53 9.35
C ASN A 8 10.29 -21.70 10.57
N GLN A 9 8.99 -21.54 10.81
CA GLN A 9 8.47 -20.65 11.86
C GLN A 9 8.84 -21.12 13.30
N THR A 10 9.21 -22.40 13.48
CA THR A 10 9.55 -22.96 14.79
C THR A 10 11.06 -22.94 15.03
N THR A 11 11.86 -23.31 14.02
CA THR A 11 13.31 -23.46 14.16
C THR A 11 14.10 -22.27 13.65
N GLY A 12 13.52 -21.47 12.76
CA GLY A 12 14.23 -20.38 12.06
C GLY A 12 15.10 -20.86 10.90
N ASP A 13 15.18 -22.16 10.64
CA ASP A 13 15.97 -22.70 9.55
C ASP A 13 15.42 -22.26 8.19
N GLU A 14 16.34 -22.04 7.24
CA GLU A 14 15.95 -21.71 5.88
C GLU A 14 15.29 -22.91 5.19
N VAL A 15 14.07 -22.69 4.66
CA VAL A 15 13.35 -23.69 3.86
C VAL A 15 13.66 -23.55 2.39
N TRP A 16 13.62 -22.30 1.89
CA TRP A 16 14.00 -21.95 0.51
C TRP A 16 14.36 -20.48 0.40
N ARG A 17 15.09 -20.14 -0.67
CA ARG A 17 15.38 -18.77 -1.09
C ARG A 17 15.08 -18.58 -2.57
N SER A 18 14.66 -17.38 -2.96
CA SER A 18 14.27 -17.06 -4.32
C SER A 18 14.61 -15.63 -4.70
N LEU A 19 14.64 -15.36 -6.00
CA LEU A 19 14.91 -14.09 -6.64
C LEU A 19 16.28 -13.50 -6.26
N THR A 20 16.90 -12.79 -7.19
CA THR A 20 18.18 -12.09 -6.99
C THR A 20 18.03 -10.58 -7.05
N ASP A 21 16.80 -10.11 -7.10
CA ASP A 21 16.40 -8.71 -7.19
C ASP A 21 16.85 -7.92 -5.96
N ARG A 22 16.86 -6.60 -6.09
CA ARG A 22 17.03 -5.71 -4.94
C ARG A 22 15.86 -5.84 -3.98
N GLY A 23 16.13 -5.79 -2.68
CA GLY A 23 15.08 -5.74 -1.66
C GLY A 23 14.37 -4.39 -1.66
N GLN A 24 13.11 -4.39 -1.18
CA GLN A 24 12.38 -3.17 -0.84
C GLN A 24 11.48 -3.44 0.39
N TYR A 25 10.52 -2.56 0.67
CA TYR A 25 9.80 -2.55 1.95
C TYR A 25 8.43 -3.23 1.91
N SER A 26 7.96 -3.61 0.72
CA SER A 26 6.62 -4.19 0.52
C SER A 26 6.48 -5.56 1.18
N SER A 27 5.31 -5.83 1.75
CA SER A 27 4.98 -7.14 2.31
C SER A 27 4.49 -8.10 1.23
N PRO A 28 4.87 -9.40 1.29
CA PRO A 28 4.31 -10.41 0.39
C PRO A 28 2.82 -10.64 0.66
N VAL A 29 2.07 -11.05 -0.36
CA VAL A 29 0.64 -11.38 -0.28
C VAL A 29 0.38 -12.77 -0.80
N LEU A 30 -0.29 -13.61 -0.01
CA LEU A 30 -0.70 -14.96 -0.44
C LEU A 30 -2.08 -14.92 -1.08
N VAL A 31 -2.19 -15.44 -2.29
CA VAL A 31 -3.44 -15.46 -3.07
C VAL A 31 -3.66 -16.83 -3.72
N LYS A 32 -4.82 -17.01 -4.36
CA LYS A 32 -5.10 -18.12 -5.27
C LYS A 32 -5.05 -17.65 -6.72
N GLN A 33 -4.36 -18.40 -7.56
CA GLN A 33 -4.40 -18.23 -9.01
C GLN A 33 -4.55 -19.62 -9.65
N ASN A 34 -5.54 -19.79 -10.50
CA ASN A 34 -5.81 -21.06 -11.20
C ASN A 34 -5.77 -22.29 -10.25
N GLY A 35 -6.38 -22.14 -9.06
CA GLY A 35 -6.47 -23.17 -8.02
C GLY A 35 -5.20 -23.36 -7.16
N ALA A 36 -4.06 -22.81 -7.54
CA ALA A 36 -2.81 -22.92 -6.79
C ALA A 36 -2.61 -21.74 -5.83
N ASP A 37 -1.85 -21.97 -4.76
CA ASP A 37 -1.34 -20.89 -3.89
C ASP A 37 -0.20 -20.15 -4.60
N VAL A 38 -0.27 -18.83 -4.61
CA VAL A 38 0.75 -17.94 -5.18
C VAL A 38 1.13 -16.89 -4.15
N LEU A 39 2.41 -16.79 -3.84
CA LEU A 39 2.98 -15.74 -3.01
C LEU A 39 3.41 -14.59 -3.92
N ILE A 40 2.67 -13.49 -3.91
CA ILE A 40 3.03 -12.27 -4.63
C ILE A 40 4.11 -11.54 -3.85
N CYS A 41 5.29 -11.39 -4.44
CA CYS A 41 6.41 -10.66 -3.89
C CYS A 41 6.75 -9.48 -4.80
N TRP A 42 6.68 -8.26 -4.28
CA TRP A 42 7.11 -7.07 -4.99
C TRP A 42 8.51 -6.68 -4.51
N THR A 43 9.48 -6.81 -5.40
CA THR A 43 10.90 -6.54 -5.17
C THR A 43 11.31 -5.19 -5.75
N GLY A 44 12.56 -4.80 -5.56
CA GLY A 44 13.11 -3.57 -6.12
C GLY A 44 13.28 -3.54 -7.64
N ASP A 45 13.03 -4.64 -8.34
CA ASP A 45 13.19 -4.74 -9.80
C ASP A 45 11.93 -5.22 -10.52
N GLY A 46 10.97 -5.78 -9.77
CA GLY A 46 9.73 -6.28 -10.35
C GLY A 46 8.81 -6.94 -9.34
N VAL A 47 7.73 -7.51 -9.83
CA VAL A 47 6.81 -8.30 -9.04
C VAL A 47 6.81 -9.74 -9.53
N ALA A 48 6.81 -10.69 -8.60
CA ALA A 48 6.82 -12.12 -8.90
C ALA A 48 5.70 -12.85 -8.16
N GLY A 49 5.10 -13.84 -8.80
CA GLY A 49 4.26 -14.85 -8.17
C GLY A 49 5.08 -16.10 -7.94
N LEU A 50 5.29 -16.47 -6.68
CA LEU A 50 6.09 -17.62 -6.30
C LEU A 50 5.22 -18.76 -5.78
N ASN A 51 5.69 -19.99 -5.97
CA ASN A 51 5.18 -21.13 -5.23
C ASN A 51 5.57 -20.97 -3.75
N PRO A 52 4.63 -20.86 -2.81
CA PRO A 52 4.96 -20.60 -1.41
C PRO A 52 5.67 -21.76 -0.72
N LYS A 53 5.62 -22.99 -1.27
CA LYS A 53 6.27 -24.17 -0.69
C LYS A 53 7.73 -24.33 -1.15
N THR A 54 8.06 -23.87 -2.36
CA THR A 54 9.37 -24.12 -2.99
C THR A 54 10.14 -22.86 -3.34
N GLY A 55 9.49 -21.69 -3.35
CA GLY A 55 10.07 -20.43 -3.82
C GLY A 55 10.22 -20.33 -5.34
N THR A 56 9.82 -21.36 -6.09
CA THR A 56 9.93 -21.36 -7.55
C THR A 56 9.01 -20.31 -8.16
N PRO A 57 9.49 -19.38 -9.00
CA PRO A 57 8.65 -18.43 -9.68
C PRO A 57 7.69 -19.12 -10.66
N TYR A 58 6.40 -18.80 -10.56
CA TYR A 58 5.42 -19.11 -11.57
C TYR A 58 5.48 -18.10 -12.71
N TRP A 59 5.61 -16.82 -12.34
CA TRP A 59 5.74 -15.69 -13.27
C TRP A 59 6.52 -14.56 -12.63
N GLN A 60 7.04 -13.67 -13.48
CA GLN A 60 7.68 -12.43 -13.11
C GLN A 60 7.25 -11.32 -14.06
N HIS A 61 7.02 -10.12 -13.53
CA HIS A 61 6.68 -8.94 -14.32
C HIS A 61 7.59 -7.77 -13.91
N PRO A 62 8.23 -7.07 -14.86
CA PRO A 62 9.13 -5.97 -14.53
C PRO A 62 8.36 -4.76 -13.98
N PHE A 63 8.89 -4.18 -12.89
CA PHE A 63 8.51 -2.87 -12.38
C PHE A 63 9.82 -2.13 -12.05
N LYS A 64 10.48 -1.67 -13.11
CA LYS A 64 11.83 -1.09 -12.99
C LYS A 64 11.74 0.33 -12.44
N PRO A 65 12.39 0.61 -11.30
CA PRO A 65 12.39 1.95 -10.75
C PRO A 65 13.24 2.90 -11.60
N THR A 66 12.73 4.11 -11.80
CA THR A 66 13.44 5.19 -12.50
C THR A 66 14.54 5.83 -11.64
N ARG A 67 14.44 5.62 -10.31
CA ARG A 67 15.39 6.07 -9.30
C ARG A 67 15.70 4.93 -8.33
N MET A 68 15.80 5.20 -7.05
CA MET A 68 15.89 4.15 -6.03
C MET A 68 14.54 3.41 -5.88
N PRO A 69 14.53 2.09 -5.67
CA PRO A 69 13.28 1.37 -5.45
C PRO A 69 12.65 1.79 -4.12
N ILE A 70 11.44 2.34 -4.19
CA ILE A 70 10.62 2.70 -3.03
C ILE A 70 9.21 2.14 -3.23
N GLY A 71 9.08 0.84 -3.10
CA GLY A 71 7.81 0.14 -3.01
C GLY A 71 7.56 -0.23 -1.56
N VAL A 72 6.83 0.59 -0.83
CA VAL A 72 6.49 0.36 0.59
C VAL A 72 5.09 -0.22 0.72
N ALA A 73 4.15 0.32 -0.05
CA ALA A 73 2.77 -0.14 -0.06
C ALA A 73 2.70 -1.65 -0.38
N THR A 74 1.89 -2.37 0.36
CA THR A 74 1.61 -3.78 0.08
C THR A 74 0.80 -3.90 -1.23
N PRO A 75 1.05 -4.89 -2.11
CA PRO A 75 0.22 -5.14 -3.27
C PRO A 75 -1.25 -5.32 -2.88
N VAL A 76 -2.15 -4.55 -3.50
CA VAL A 76 -3.59 -4.68 -3.24
C VAL A 76 -4.18 -5.64 -4.25
N VAL A 77 -4.75 -6.74 -3.75
CA VAL A 77 -5.32 -7.79 -4.61
C VAL A 77 -6.85 -7.81 -4.47
N HIS A 78 -7.53 -7.82 -5.60
CA HIS A 78 -8.98 -7.95 -5.67
C HIS A 78 -9.38 -8.86 -6.86
N GLY A 79 -9.97 -10.01 -6.55
CA GLY A 79 -10.21 -11.05 -7.55
C GLY A 79 -8.90 -11.51 -8.20
N ASN A 80 -8.81 -11.39 -9.52
CA ASN A 80 -7.61 -11.71 -10.29
C ASN A 80 -6.70 -10.50 -10.58
N LYS A 81 -6.95 -9.35 -9.97
CA LYS A 81 -6.18 -8.10 -10.22
C LYS A 81 -5.24 -7.78 -9.08
N ILE A 82 -4.07 -7.26 -9.42
CA ILE A 82 -3.02 -6.83 -8.49
C ILE A 82 -2.71 -5.36 -8.78
N PHE A 83 -2.93 -4.50 -7.81
CA PHE A 83 -2.57 -3.09 -7.87
C PHE A 83 -1.29 -2.82 -7.09
N LEU A 84 -0.37 -2.11 -7.72
CA LEU A 84 0.93 -1.69 -7.18
C LEU A 84 1.05 -0.17 -7.28
N THR A 85 1.69 0.46 -6.30
CA THR A 85 1.93 1.90 -6.31
C THR A 85 3.26 2.25 -5.67
N SER A 86 4.04 3.10 -6.32
CA SER A 86 5.37 3.54 -5.90
C SER A 86 5.51 5.05 -6.03
N PHE A 87 6.23 5.65 -5.11
CA PHE A 87 6.42 7.10 -5.05
C PHE A 87 6.99 7.71 -6.33
N TYR A 88 8.00 7.09 -6.94
CA TYR A 88 8.61 7.62 -8.16
C TYR A 88 8.02 7.06 -9.44
N ASP A 89 7.51 5.84 -9.39
CA ASP A 89 7.26 5.05 -10.59
C ASP A 89 5.76 4.81 -10.82
N GLY A 90 4.91 5.50 -10.04
CA GLY A 90 3.48 5.54 -10.25
C GLY A 90 2.75 4.26 -9.86
N ALA A 91 1.64 4.04 -10.54
CA ALA A 91 0.73 2.94 -10.24
C ALA A 91 0.55 2.01 -11.44
N MET A 92 0.56 0.72 -11.17
CA MET A 92 0.40 -0.35 -12.15
C MET A 92 -0.73 -1.29 -11.74
N MET A 93 -1.52 -1.72 -12.73
CA MET A 93 -2.49 -2.78 -12.58
C MET A 93 -2.05 -3.99 -13.40
N LEU A 94 -1.94 -5.13 -12.73
CA LEU A 94 -1.73 -6.43 -13.35
C LEU A 94 -3.00 -7.27 -13.24
N GLU A 95 -3.18 -8.18 -14.17
CA GLU A 95 -4.25 -9.19 -14.14
C GLU A 95 -3.65 -10.58 -14.22
N MET A 96 -3.92 -11.41 -13.21
CA MET A 96 -3.57 -12.82 -13.19
C MET A 96 -4.47 -13.59 -14.18
N SER A 97 -3.87 -14.47 -14.98
CA SER A 97 -4.62 -15.35 -15.87
C SER A 97 -5.47 -16.34 -15.05
N GLU A 98 -6.68 -16.61 -15.52
CA GLU A 98 -7.58 -17.62 -14.94
C GLU A 98 -7.30 -19.02 -15.46
N THR A 99 -6.51 -19.16 -16.53
CA THR A 99 -6.28 -20.43 -17.23
C THR A 99 -4.81 -20.87 -17.23
N SER A 100 -3.89 -20.00 -16.82
CA SER A 100 -2.45 -20.28 -16.76
C SER A 100 -1.79 -19.60 -15.56
N MET A 101 -0.55 -19.95 -15.28
CA MET A 101 0.26 -19.30 -14.24
C MET A 101 1.03 -18.12 -14.87
N ASP A 102 0.27 -17.15 -15.39
CA ASP A 102 0.79 -15.95 -16.03
C ASP A 102 0.11 -14.69 -15.52
N VAL A 103 0.70 -13.53 -15.79
CA VAL A 103 0.18 -12.22 -15.46
C VAL A 103 0.39 -11.27 -16.65
N LYS A 104 -0.58 -10.38 -16.87
CA LYS A 104 -0.46 -9.32 -17.89
C LYS A 104 -0.67 -7.94 -17.25
N GLN A 105 0.02 -6.95 -17.77
CA GLN A 105 -0.21 -5.55 -17.41
C GLN A 105 -1.47 -5.02 -18.11
N LEU A 106 -2.39 -4.46 -17.33
CA LEU A 106 -3.56 -3.77 -17.87
C LEU A 106 -3.24 -2.31 -18.16
N TRP A 107 -2.61 -1.63 -17.20
CA TRP A 107 -2.18 -0.25 -17.33
C TRP A 107 -1.03 0.08 -16.37
N HIS A 108 -0.28 1.14 -16.69
CA HIS A 108 0.74 1.73 -15.84
C HIS A 108 0.73 3.25 -16.06
N LEU A 109 0.49 4.01 -14.99
CA LEU A 109 0.38 5.47 -15.02
C LEU A 109 1.48 6.09 -14.19
N ILE A 110 2.28 6.94 -14.85
CA ILE A 110 3.39 7.66 -14.23
C ILE A 110 3.25 9.14 -14.60
N GLY A 111 3.24 10.02 -13.61
CA GLY A 111 3.26 11.45 -13.84
C GLY A 111 4.64 11.98 -14.29
N PRO A 112 4.71 13.21 -14.81
CA PRO A 112 5.97 13.81 -15.25
C PRO A 112 7.03 13.95 -14.16
N ASN A 113 6.61 14.06 -12.90
CA ASN A 113 7.49 14.12 -11.74
C ASN A 113 6.70 13.86 -10.44
N GLU A 114 7.39 13.79 -9.29
CA GLU A 114 6.80 13.50 -7.98
C GLU A 114 5.73 14.51 -7.49
N ARG A 115 5.60 15.67 -8.12
CA ARG A 115 4.59 16.70 -7.77
C ARG A 115 3.43 16.78 -8.77
N LYS A 116 3.66 16.29 -9.99
CA LYS A 116 2.65 16.22 -11.05
C LYS A 116 2.49 14.75 -11.43
N THR A 117 1.67 14.07 -10.68
CA THR A 117 1.48 12.63 -10.74
C THR A 117 0.19 12.28 -11.46
N GLU A 118 0.20 11.17 -12.16
CA GLU A 118 -0.99 10.54 -12.71
C GLU A 118 -1.24 9.22 -11.99
N GLY A 119 -2.51 8.82 -11.90
CA GLY A 119 -2.88 7.69 -11.07
C GLY A 119 -2.60 7.96 -9.61
N LEU A 120 -1.81 7.10 -8.97
CA LEU A 120 -1.46 7.16 -7.55
C LEU A 120 0.03 6.88 -7.35
N HIS A 121 0.72 7.76 -6.64
CA HIS A 121 2.12 7.64 -6.26
C HIS A 121 2.25 7.54 -4.73
N SER A 122 1.61 6.55 -4.11
CA SER A 122 1.72 6.34 -2.67
C SER A 122 3.14 5.95 -2.27
N ILE A 123 3.56 6.38 -1.08
CA ILE A 123 4.86 6.00 -0.54
C ILE A 123 4.74 5.01 0.62
N ILE A 124 4.04 5.35 1.69
CA ILE A 124 4.01 4.54 2.93
C ILE A 124 2.73 3.74 3.03
N SER A 125 1.59 4.38 2.80
CA SER A 125 0.29 3.77 2.99
C SER A 125 -0.12 2.85 1.85
N THR A 126 -0.68 1.71 2.21
CA THR A 126 -1.33 0.80 1.25
C THR A 126 -2.71 1.35 0.91
N PRO A 127 -3.04 1.53 -0.38
CA PRO A 127 -4.38 1.92 -0.81
C PRO A 127 -5.44 0.88 -0.45
N ILE A 128 -6.70 1.32 -0.40
CA ILE A 128 -7.86 0.43 -0.19
C ILE A 128 -8.67 0.29 -1.48
N TRP A 129 -9.16 -0.91 -1.74
CA TRP A 129 -10.02 -1.22 -2.89
C TRP A 129 -11.48 -1.40 -2.44
N ILE A 130 -12.39 -0.59 -2.97
CA ILE A 130 -13.83 -0.66 -2.66
C ILE A 130 -14.63 -0.65 -3.96
N GLY A 131 -15.33 -1.75 -4.24
CA GLY A 131 -16.09 -1.90 -5.50
C GLY A 131 -15.18 -1.76 -6.73
N ASP A 132 -15.49 -0.84 -7.61
CA ASP A 132 -14.74 -0.57 -8.84
C ASP A 132 -13.63 0.48 -8.68
N TYR A 133 -13.33 0.90 -7.45
CA TYR A 133 -12.47 2.05 -7.18
C TYR A 133 -11.36 1.73 -6.19
N LEU A 134 -10.22 2.39 -6.40
CA LEU A 134 -9.07 2.41 -5.50
C LEU A 134 -8.99 3.77 -4.83
N TYR A 135 -8.74 3.77 -3.54
CA TYR A 135 -8.55 4.99 -2.74
C TYR A 135 -7.20 4.95 -2.07
N GLY A 136 -6.46 6.02 -2.17
CA GLY A 136 -5.12 6.12 -1.59
C GLY A 136 -4.61 7.55 -1.55
N VAL A 137 -3.49 7.75 -0.86
CA VAL A 137 -2.84 9.04 -0.74
C VAL A 137 -1.68 9.12 -1.72
N ASP A 138 -1.67 10.17 -2.51
CA ASP A 138 -0.58 10.47 -3.44
C ASP A 138 0.63 11.09 -2.71
N SER A 139 1.70 11.26 -3.43
CA SER A 139 3.04 11.61 -2.92
C SER A 139 3.13 12.86 -2.03
N TYR A 140 2.18 13.78 -2.14
CA TYR A 140 2.15 15.02 -1.35
C TYR A 140 0.89 15.20 -0.50
N GLY A 141 0.09 14.15 -0.32
CA GLY A 141 -1.07 14.15 0.59
C GLY A 141 -2.41 14.30 -0.11
N GLU A 142 -2.45 14.23 -1.42
CA GLU A 142 -3.67 14.21 -2.16
C GLU A 142 -4.39 12.85 -1.97
N LEU A 143 -5.49 12.82 -1.21
CA LEU A 143 -6.35 11.64 -1.16
C LEU A 143 -7.10 11.51 -2.48
N ARG A 144 -6.96 10.39 -3.16
CA ARG A 144 -7.50 10.17 -4.51
C ARG A 144 -8.43 8.97 -4.57
N CYS A 145 -9.42 9.09 -5.44
CA CYS A 145 -10.20 7.97 -5.97
C CYS A 145 -9.78 7.71 -7.41
N LEU A 146 -9.39 6.47 -7.71
CA LEU A 146 -9.11 6.01 -9.06
C LEU A 146 -10.11 4.95 -9.49
N ARG A 147 -10.51 4.96 -10.75
CA ARG A 147 -11.22 3.84 -11.35
C ARG A 147 -10.24 2.69 -11.58
N ALA A 148 -10.53 1.52 -11.04
CA ALA A 148 -9.61 0.38 -11.09
C ALA A 148 -9.34 -0.15 -12.50
N SER A 149 -10.33 -0.03 -13.42
CA SER A 149 -10.21 -0.58 -14.78
C SER A 149 -9.17 0.11 -15.66
N ASP A 150 -8.88 1.40 -15.44
CA ASP A 150 -7.99 2.20 -16.26
C ASP A 150 -7.07 3.17 -15.49
N GLY A 151 -7.18 3.19 -14.16
CA GLY A 151 -6.40 4.08 -13.28
C GLY A 151 -6.79 5.56 -13.36
N LYS A 152 -7.87 5.91 -14.08
CA LYS A 152 -8.32 7.30 -14.21
C LYS A 152 -8.73 7.86 -12.84
N ARG A 153 -8.14 9.03 -12.49
CA ARG A 153 -8.52 9.77 -11.30
C ARG A 153 -9.95 10.31 -11.46
N ILE A 154 -10.81 9.97 -10.50
CA ILE A 154 -12.21 10.42 -10.42
C ILE A 154 -12.29 11.72 -9.64
N TRP A 155 -11.66 11.77 -8.48
CA TRP A 155 -11.56 12.96 -7.65
C TRP A 155 -10.26 12.99 -6.83
N GLU A 156 -9.99 14.13 -6.24
CA GLU A 156 -8.88 14.40 -5.34
C GLU A 156 -9.37 15.29 -4.19
N ASP A 157 -9.01 14.94 -2.96
CA ASP A 157 -9.29 15.71 -1.73
C ASP A 157 -7.97 16.14 -1.08
N LEU A 158 -7.92 17.39 -0.64
CA LEU A 158 -6.74 18.00 -0.01
C LEU A 158 -6.94 18.30 1.46
N SER A 159 -8.08 17.87 2.04
CA SER A 159 -8.45 18.16 3.42
C SER A 159 -8.16 17.01 4.39
N ALA A 160 -7.93 15.80 3.87
CA ALA A 160 -7.78 14.59 4.67
C ALA A 160 -6.43 14.51 5.41
N VAL A 161 -5.39 15.13 4.89
CA VAL A 161 -4.06 15.21 5.49
C VAL A 161 -3.36 16.50 5.06
N GLU A 162 -2.51 17.06 5.90
CA GLU A 162 -1.72 18.25 5.55
C GLU A 162 -0.81 17.96 4.35
N ARG A 163 -0.79 18.90 3.39
CA ARG A 163 0.00 18.76 2.18
C ARG A 163 1.49 18.87 2.45
N GLN A 164 2.15 17.73 2.48
CA GLN A 164 3.60 17.63 2.65
C GLN A 164 4.15 16.47 1.81
N ARG A 165 5.44 16.53 1.47
CA ARG A 165 6.11 15.40 0.81
C ARG A 165 6.05 14.16 1.70
N TRP A 166 5.61 13.01 1.16
CA TRP A 166 5.42 11.73 1.84
C TRP A 166 4.27 11.71 2.85
N ALA A 167 3.29 12.60 2.67
CA ALA A 167 2.11 12.56 3.51
C ALA A 167 1.38 11.23 3.42
N THR A 168 0.79 10.80 4.53
CA THR A 168 0.33 9.42 4.71
C THR A 168 -1.01 9.38 5.43
N ILE A 169 -1.89 8.49 4.93
CA ILE A 169 -3.10 8.05 5.63
C ILE A 169 -3.16 6.53 5.57
N HIS A 170 -3.27 5.87 6.70
CA HIS A 170 -3.54 4.44 6.78
C HIS A 170 -5.04 4.18 6.74
N PHE A 171 -5.45 3.21 5.93
CA PHE A 171 -6.86 2.86 5.71
C PHE A 171 -7.19 1.51 6.32
N VAL A 172 -8.33 1.42 7.03
CA VAL A 172 -8.88 0.16 7.54
C VAL A 172 -10.36 0.12 7.23
N ALA A 173 -10.82 -0.90 6.50
CA ALA A 173 -12.22 -1.10 6.21
C ALA A 173 -12.98 -1.53 7.47
N ASN A 174 -14.14 -0.92 7.74
CA ASN A 174 -15.02 -1.29 8.82
C ASN A 174 -16.49 -1.19 8.37
N GLY A 175 -17.02 -2.28 7.86
CA GLY A 175 -18.37 -2.32 7.29
C GLY A 175 -18.49 -1.37 6.09
N SER A 176 -19.44 -0.42 6.15
CA SER A 176 -19.62 0.61 5.12
C SER A 176 -18.72 1.83 5.29
N ASN A 177 -18.00 1.93 6.41
CA ASN A 177 -17.09 3.03 6.72
C ASN A 177 -15.64 2.63 6.49
N THR A 178 -14.80 3.63 6.31
CA THR A 178 -13.35 3.49 6.32
C THR A 178 -12.79 4.29 7.48
N TRP A 179 -11.93 3.66 8.26
CA TRP A 179 -11.16 4.29 9.31
C TRP A 179 -9.83 4.72 8.72
N MET A 180 -9.46 5.95 8.95
CA MET A 180 -8.32 6.60 8.32
C MET A 180 -7.50 7.28 9.39
N LEU A 181 -6.26 6.82 9.60
CA LEU A 181 -5.30 7.48 10.48
C LEU A 181 -4.32 8.27 9.63
N ASN A 182 -4.31 9.58 9.74
CA ASN A 182 -3.34 10.41 9.07
C ASN A 182 -2.07 10.60 9.90
N GLU A 183 -1.04 11.13 9.29
CA GLU A 183 0.27 11.31 9.94
C GLU A 183 0.30 12.40 11.01
N GLN A 184 -0.75 13.25 11.14
CA GLN A 184 -0.93 14.18 12.22
C GLN A 184 -1.50 13.51 13.50
N GLY A 185 -1.78 12.20 13.45
CA GLY A 185 -2.36 11.45 14.57
C GLY A 185 -3.87 11.64 14.70
N GLU A 186 -4.53 12.10 13.63
CA GLU A 186 -5.98 12.21 13.57
C GLU A 186 -6.59 10.91 13.06
N LEU A 187 -7.52 10.36 13.83
CA LEU A 187 -8.39 9.28 13.38
C LEU A 187 -9.64 9.89 12.75
N MET A 188 -9.85 9.56 11.49
CA MET A 188 -11.03 9.93 10.72
C MET A 188 -11.88 8.70 10.47
N ILE A 189 -13.20 8.84 10.55
CA ILE A 189 -14.16 7.78 10.19
C ILE A 189 -15.12 8.37 9.17
N GLY A 190 -15.19 7.78 7.99
CA GLY A 190 -16.05 8.28 6.90
C GLY A 190 -16.26 7.22 5.82
N LYS A 191 -16.98 7.59 4.77
CA LYS A 191 -17.21 6.74 3.60
C LYS A 191 -16.40 7.26 2.42
N LEU A 192 -15.61 6.38 1.83
CA LEU A 192 -14.95 6.61 0.56
C LEU A 192 -15.90 6.17 -0.56
N THR A 193 -16.36 7.12 -1.37
CA THR A 193 -17.29 6.87 -2.48
C THR A 193 -16.74 7.43 -3.77
N GLN A 194 -17.35 7.11 -4.91
CA GLN A 194 -16.96 7.76 -6.17
C GLN A 194 -17.32 9.25 -6.22
N ALA A 195 -18.18 9.75 -5.31
CA ALA A 195 -18.54 11.15 -5.22
C ALA A 195 -17.59 11.96 -4.31
N GLY A 196 -16.87 11.30 -3.41
CA GLY A 196 -15.96 11.96 -2.48
C GLY A 196 -15.77 11.21 -1.17
N LEU A 197 -15.12 11.87 -0.22
CA LEU A 197 -15.05 11.48 1.18
C LEU A 197 -16.27 12.06 1.91
N GLU A 198 -17.16 11.22 2.42
CA GLU A 198 -18.45 11.60 2.96
C GLU A 198 -18.58 11.26 4.46
N GLY A 199 -19.37 12.06 5.18
CA GLY A 199 -19.78 11.78 6.57
C GLY A 199 -18.63 11.65 7.55
N THR A 200 -17.60 12.46 7.39
CA THR A 200 -16.36 12.33 8.17
C THR A 200 -16.51 12.90 9.57
N SER A 201 -16.23 12.07 10.59
CA SER A 201 -15.84 12.50 11.93
C SER A 201 -14.33 12.44 12.06
N ARG A 202 -13.72 13.34 12.86
CA ARG A 202 -12.27 13.47 13.00
C ARG A 202 -11.91 13.85 14.44
N GLU A 203 -10.94 13.16 15.00
CA GLU A 203 -10.39 13.43 16.33
C GLU A 203 -8.89 13.21 16.35
N THR A 204 -8.13 14.11 16.99
CA THR A 204 -6.69 13.93 17.23
C THR A 204 -6.51 13.01 18.44
N ILE A 205 -6.02 11.82 18.21
CA ILE A 205 -5.89 10.77 19.23
C ILE A 205 -4.45 10.46 19.63
N LEU A 206 -3.49 10.95 18.86
CA LEU A 206 -2.06 10.79 19.16
C LEU A 206 -1.28 12.00 18.64
N THR A 207 -0.40 12.55 19.46
CA THR A 207 0.45 13.67 19.03
C THR A 207 1.68 13.15 18.28
N PRO A 208 1.96 13.65 17.07
CA PRO A 208 3.15 13.27 16.33
C PRO A 208 4.43 13.69 17.08
N ASP A 209 5.44 12.84 17.05
CA ASP A 209 6.77 13.20 17.53
C ASP A 209 7.53 14.03 16.50
N GLN A 210 8.52 14.79 16.98
CA GLN A 210 9.37 15.57 16.11
C GLN A 210 10.30 14.64 15.32
N MET A 211 10.09 14.58 14.03
CA MET A 211 10.98 13.88 13.12
C MET A 211 11.90 14.86 12.41
N ARG A 212 13.20 14.61 12.49
CA ARG A 212 14.23 15.40 11.78
C ARG A 212 14.38 14.91 10.34
N THR A 213 13.34 15.04 9.55
CA THR A 213 13.41 14.72 8.12
C THR A 213 13.64 16.01 7.34
N PRO A 214 14.67 16.08 6.51
CA PRO A 214 14.88 17.23 5.63
C PRO A 214 13.64 17.49 4.77
N ASN A 215 13.27 18.77 4.64
CA ASN A 215 12.14 19.23 3.82
C ASN A 215 10.73 18.86 4.33
N ARG A 216 10.59 18.50 5.62
CA ARG A 216 9.28 18.35 6.27
C ARG A 216 9.19 19.25 7.49
N LYS A 217 7.95 19.68 7.82
CA LYS A 217 7.63 20.43 9.04
C LYS A 217 6.90 19.51 10.01
N GLY A 218 7.28 19.58 11.28
CA GLY A 218 6.64 18.83 12.36
C GLY A 218 7.00 17.34 12.40
N GLY A 219 6.41 16.65 13.38
CA GLY A 219 6.51 15.22 13.55
C GLY A 219 5.49 14.46 12.71
N VAL A 220 5.58 13.12 12.73
CA VAL A 220 4.67 12.24 11.98
C VAL A 220 4.31 10.99 12.79
N VAL A 221 3.11 10.49 12.57
CA VAL A 221 2.65 9.14 12.96
C VAL A 221 2.59 8.29 11.70
N TRP A 222 3.64 7.53 11.42
CA TRP A 222 3.71 6.66 10.24
C TRP A 222 3.47 5.18 10.56
N SER A 223 3.33 4.84 11.82
CA SER A 223 3.00 3.47 12.22
C SER A 223 1.56 3.13 11.87
N HIS A 224 1.35 1.93 11.33
CA HIS A 224 0.00 1.43 11.07
C HIS A 224 -0.79 1.32 12.37
N PRO A 225 -2.07 1.72 12.39
CA PRO A 225 -2.98 1.42 13.49
C PRO A 225 -3.28 -0.08 13.52
N ALA A 226 -3.43 -0.65 14.71
CA ALA A 226 -3.94 -2.00 14.90
C ALA A 226 -5.29 -1.95 15.60
N PHE A 227 -6.26 -2.72 15.10
CA PHE A 227 -7.61 -2.79 15.64
C PHE A 227 -7.88 -4.19 16.18
N ALA A 228 -8.21 -4.29 17.45
CA ALA A 228 -8.56 -5.55 18.11
C ALA A 228 -9.43 -5.27 19.33
N ASN A 229 -10.38 -6.18 19.65
CA ASN A 229 -11.20 -6.17 20.87
C ASN A 229 -11.93 -4.82 21.11
N ARG A 230 -12.42 -4.19 20.05
CA ARG A 230 -13.05 -2.85 20.10
C ARG A 230 -12.10 -1.73 20.53
N CYS A 231 -10.80 -1.94 20.37
CA CYS A 231 -9.79 -0.92 20.65
C CYS A 231 -8.98 -0.62 19.40
N VAL A 232 -8.44 0.59 19.33
CA VAL A 232 -7.35 0.94 18.43
C VAL A 232 -6.05 1.10 19.21
N PHE A 233 -5.01 0.48 18.68
CA PHE A 233 -3.64 0.58 19.20
C PHE A 233 -2.83 1.45 18.25
N LEU A 234 -2.22 2.48 18.78
CA LEU A 234 -1.46 3.48 18.04
C LEU A 234 -0.14 3.75 18.74
N ARG A 235 0.88 4.07 17.97
CA ARG A 235 2.16 4.46 18.57
C ARG A 235 2.81 5.63 17.82
N ASN A 236 3.53 6.43 18.59
CA ASN A 236 4.58 7.31 18.11
C ASN A 236 5.95 6.80 18.60
N ASP A 237 7.00 7.63 18.65
CA ASP A 237 8.33 7.21 19.08
C ASP A 237 8.47 7.11 20.61
N ARG A 238 7.48 7.60 21.39
CA ARG A 238 7.53 7.71 22.86
C ARG A 238 6.56 6.78 23.55
N GLU A 239 5.41 6.53 22.94
CA GLU A 239 4.31 5.81 23.58
C GLU A 239 3.55 4.90 22.65
N LEU A 240 2.97 3.86 23.22
CA LEU A 240 1.94 3.03 22.64
C LEU A 240 0.66 3.25 23.42
N ILE A 241 -0.39 3.67 22.76
CA ILE A 241 -1.69 3.93 23.36
C ILE A 241 -2.73 2.90 22.89
N CYS A 242 -3.72 2.64 23.75
CA CYS A 242 -4.89 1.83 23.45
C CYS A 242 -6.13 2.68 23.78
N ILE A 243 -7.03 2.81 22.82
CA ILE A 243 -8.27 3.59 22.95
C ILE A 243 -9.45 2.69 22.66
N ASP A 244 -10.44 2.66 23.56
CA ASP A 244 -11.74 2.02 23.33
C ASP A 244 -12.52 2.74 22.23
N LEU A 245 -13.25 1.97 21.39
CA LEU A 245 -14.00 2.45 20.22
C LEU A 245 -15.49 2.24 20.34
#